data_466cde9cebea01c220811bf4b34b6c08
#
_entry.id   466cde9cebea01c220811bf4b34b6c08
#
_cell.length_a   1.000
_cell.length_b   1.000
_cell.length_c   1.000
_cell.angle_alpha   90.00
_cell.angle_beta   90.00
_cell.angle_gamma   90.00
#
_symmetry.space_group_name_H-M   'P 1'
#
loop_
_entity.id
_entity.type
_entity.pdbx_description
1 polymer ?
#
loop_
_entity_poly.entity_id
_entity_poly.type
_entity_poly.pdbx_seq_one_letter_code
_entity_poly.pdbx_strand_id
1 'polypeptide(L)'
;ALVWILALIVIPVNGIDAQPATPSTQTAEDEDDGNDAQREATGMRSDSSPYRIQRVHLLPGQRGPQAGVSRGRYIVNFGSRDGVQPGSIFRVLNRGKLMGLLKTTRTWRDTTELTLIRLVEKSDTASPYPLSLGYYLEPQLVLLETIHFEAGEPVIDPDMYERLRYAARFVRSFPQFPLVIEGHTDANGKADENMKLSQRRAEGVRVFLNEVFRIPNEQLHSIGYGETRPIANNATSAGRYKNRRVDIVLMNERPPISDGTEGAP
;
A
#
# COMPACT_ATOMS: atom_id res chain seq x y z
N ALA A 1 -11.50 -5.92 9.09
CA ALA A 1 -11.95 -5.56 7.74
C ALA A 1 -10.87 -5.80 6.66
N LEU A 2 -9.58 -5.76 7.00
CA LEU A 2 -8.47 -6.00 6.07
C LEU A 2 -8.15 -7.48 5.78
N VAL A 3 -8.87 -8.43 6.39
CA VAL A 3 -8.58 -9.87 6.32
C VAL A 3 -8.70 -10.44 4.90
N TRP A 4 -9.53 -9.85 4.05
CA TRP A 4 -9.78 -10.35 2.70
C TRP A 4 -8.77 -9.88 1.64
N ILE A 5 -8.07 -8.77 1.87
CA ILE A 5 -7.06 -8.25 0.93
C ILE A 5 -5.75 -9.06 1.02
N LEU A 6 -5.51 -9.74 2.14
CA LEU A 6 -4.31 -10.59 2.35
C LEU A 6 -4.32 -11.90 1.54
N ALA A 7 -5.48 -12.36 1.06
CA ALA A 7 -5.57 -13.63 0.32
C ALA A 7 -5.08 -13.54 -1.14
N LEU A 8 -4.84 -12.34 -1.68
CA LEU A 8 -4.48 -12.14 -3.08
C LEU A 8 -3.00 -11.83 -3.33
N ILE A 9 -2.16 -11.78 -2.28
CA ILE A 9 -0.72 -11.55 -2.44
C ILE A 9 0.04 -12.86 -2.26
N VAL A 10 -0.15 -13.81 -3.17
CA VAL A 10 0.82 -14.88 -3.41
C VAL A 10 1.83 -14.35 -4.42
N ILE A 11 2.94 -13.83 -3.94
CA ILE A 11 4.09 -13.52 -4.80
C ILE A 11 4.79 -14.85 -5.10
N PRO A 12 4.89 -15.29 -6.36
CA PRO A 12 5.68 -16.47 -6.70
C PRO A 12 7.15 -16.19 -6.37
N VAL A 13 7.71 -16.99 -5.50
CA VAL A 13 9.17 -17.05 -5.29
C VAL A 13 9.72 -17.90 -6.42
N ASN A 14 10.23 -17.28 -7.49
CA ASN A 14 11.04 -18.00 -8.47
C ASN A 14 12.33 -18.43 -7.79
N GLY A 15 12.50 -19.75 -7.66
CA GLY A 15 13.71 -20.38 -7.19
C GLY A 15 14.86 -20.07 -8.14
N ILE A 16 15.96 -19.59 -7.59
CA ILE A 16 17.23 -19.44 -8.30
C ILE A 16 18.04 -20.70 -7.98
N ASP A 17 18.14 -21.60 -8.93
CA ASP A 17 19.11 -22.70 -8.91
C ASP A 17 20.52 -22.11 -9.10
N ALA A 18 21.34 -22.25 -8.08
CA ALA A 18 22.75 -21.87 -8.12
C ALA A 18 23.58 -23.03 -8.68
N GLN A 19 24.14 -22.87 -9.85
CA GLN A 19 25.29 -23.66 -10.30
C GLN A 19 26.61 -22.92 -10.06
N PRO A 20 27.70 -23.62 -9.70
CA PRO A 20 28.95 -22.98 -9.35
C PRO A 20 29.76 -22.58 -10.59
N ALA A 21 30.22 -21.34 -10.62
CA ALA A 21 31.11 -20.81 -11.65
C ALA A 21 32.58 -21.01 -11.26
N THR A 22 33.36 -21.55 -12.18
CA THR A 22 34.82 -21.61 -12.19
C THR A 22 35.43 -20.24 -12.58
N PRO A 23 36.61 -19.89 -12.10
CA PRO A 23 37.20 -18.60 -12.38
C PRO A 23 37.98 -18.60 -13.70
N SER A 24 37.76 -17.61 -14.54
CA SER A 24 38.69 -17.26 -15.63
C SER A 24 39.00 -15.76 -15.61
N THR A 25 40.26 -15.48 -15.43
CA THR A 25 40.94 -14.18 -15.55
C THR A 25 40.92 -13.72 -17.00
N GLN A 26 40.45 -12.49 -17.29
CA GLN A 26 40.94 -11.69 -18.39
C GLN A 26 40.73 -10.19 -18.20
N THR A 27 41.73 -9.47 -18.58
CA THR A 27 42.19 -8.09 -18.61
C THR A 27 41.17 -7.08 -19.19
N ALA A 28 41.33 -5.86 -18.67
CA ALA A 28 40.68 -4.62 -19.07
C ALA A 28 40.93 -4.24 -20.53
N GLU A 29 39.89 -3.71 -21.18
CA GLU A 29 39.99 -2.64 -22.17
C GLU A 29 38.76 -1.77 -22.10
N ASP A 30 39.01 -0.45 -22.07
CA ASP A 30 38.02 0.63 -22.04
C ASP A 30 37.27 0.70 -23.38
N GLU A 31 35.93 0.67 -23.34
CA GLU A 31 35.11 1.29 -24.37
C GLU A 31 33.93 2.03 -23.70
N ASP A 32 34.07 3.35 -23.73
CA ASP A 32 33.06 4.36 -23.48
C ASP A 32 32.02 4.28 -24.61
N ASP A 33 30.80 3.82 -24.32
CA ASP A 33 29.67 3.96 -25.24
C ASP A 33 28.39 4.36 -24.53
N GLY A 34 28.05 5.60 -24.79
CA GLY A 34 26.84 6.35 -24.60
C GLY A 34 25.51 5.61 -24.49
N ASN A 35 25.22 5.05 -23.30
CA ASN A 35 23.88 4.54 -22.99
C ASN A 35 23.37 4.98 -21.60
N ASP A 36 23.80 6.15 -21.13
CA ASP A 36 23.32 6.71 -19.86
C ASP A 36 21.93 7.37 -19.95
N ALA A 37 21.47 7.73 -21.15
CA ALA A 37 20.19 8.42 -21.32
C ALA A 37 18.93 7.52 -21.17
N GLN A 38 19.07 6.19 -21.24
CA GLN A 38 17.94 5.25 -21.07
C GLN A 38 17.86 4.64 -19.66
N ARG A 39 18.87 4.83 -18.81
CA ARG A 39 18.84 4.41 -17.40
C ARG A 39 18.20 5.42 -16.45
N GLU A 40 18.04 6.67 -16.85
CA GLU A 40 17.41 7.71 -16.04
C GLU A 40 15.87 7.67 -16.03
N ALA A 41 15.22 6.99 -16.96
CA ALA A 41 13.76 6.92 -17.03
C ALA A 41 13.12 5.83 -16.16
N THR A 42 13.89 4.94 -15.51
CA THR A 42 13.35 3.83 -14.70
C THR A 42 13.87 3.81 -13.26
N GLY A 43 14.60 4.81 -12.84
CA GLY A 43 15.35 4.81 -11.59
C GLY A 43 15.09 6.00 -10.68
N MET A 44 13.85 6.22 -10.25
CA MET A 44 13.66 6.97 -9.01
C MET A 44 14.20 6.07 -7.88
N ARG A 45 15.37 6.44 -7.34
CA ARG A 45 16.08 5.66 -6.31
C ARG A 45 15.10 5.41 -5.17
N SER A 46 14.94 4.15 -4.77
CA SER A 46 14.14 3.72 -3.61
C SER A 46 14.51 4.45 -2.30
N ASP A 47 15.63 5.12 -2.29
CA ASP A 47 16.13 5.96 -1.20
C ASP A 47 15.48 7.36 -1.14
N SER A 48 14.50 7.68 -1.99
CA SER A 48 13.83 8.99 -2.04
C SER A 48 12.64 9.13 -1.10
N SER A 49 12.15 8.04 -0.50
CA SER A 49 11.04 8.14 0.46
C SER A 49 11.43 9.01 1.66
N PRO A 50 10.60 9.99 2.05
CA PRO A 50 10.83 10.81 3.23
C PRO A 50 10.55 10.05 4.54
N TYR A 51 9.94 8.88 4.46
CA TYR A 51 9.47 8.13 5.61
C TYR A 51 10.45 7.04 6.02
N ARG A 52 10.80 7.03 7.31
CA ARG A 52 11.86 6.16 7.87
C ARG A 52 11.50 5.61 9.23
N ILE A 53 12.09 4.47 9.59
CA ILE A 53 12.07 3.96 10.95
C ILE A 53 12.88 4.91 11.85
N GLN A 54 12.21 5.54 12.82
CA GLN A 54 12.81 6.46 13.78
C GLN A 54 13.16 5.81 15.11
N ARG A 55 12.37 4.83 15.55
CA ARG A 55 12.56 4.12 16.80
C ARG A 55 12.16 2.67 16.66
N VAL A 56 12.82 1.81 17.40
CA VAL A 56 12.46 0.40 17.53
C VAL A 56 12.32 0.06 19.01
N HIS A 57 11.19 -0.50 19.39
CA HIS A 57 10.93 -0.97 20.75
C HIS A 57 10.83 -2.50 20.74
N LEU A 58 11.70 -3.16 21.53
CA LEU A 58 11.52 -4.57 21.82
C LEU A 58 10.46 -4.74 22.91
N LEU A 59 9.60 -5.73 22.75
CA LEU A 59 8.66 -6.08 23.81
C LEU A 59 9.39 -6.76 24.98
N PRO A 60 8.95 -6.53 26.25
CA PRO A 60 9.53 -7.19 27.42
C PRO A 60 9.54 -8.71 27.26
N GLY A 61 10.62 -9.37 27.70
CA GLY A 61 10.80 -10.83 27.65
C GLY A 61 11.44 -11.37 26.36
N GLN A 62 11.87 -10.52 25.44
CA GLN A 62 12.37 -10.91 24.10
C GLN A 62 13.85 -10.61 23.88
N ARG A 63 14.66 -10.77 24.91
CA ARG A 63 16.11 -10.68 24.81
C ARG A 63 16.69 -12.05 24.49
N GLY A 64 17.24 -12.23 23.29
CA GLY A 64 17.97 -13.44 22.91
C GLY A 64 17.86 -13.75 21.41
N PRO A 65 18.78 -14.55 20.86
CA PRO A 65 18.85 -14.87 19.42
C PRO A 65 17.66 -15.70 18.90
N GLN A 66 16.82 -16.23 19.80
CA GLN A 66 15.61 -16.99 19.47
C GLN A 66 14.30 -16.22 19.72
N ALA A 67 14.37 -14.96 20.17
CA ALA A 67 13.18 -14.13 20.25
C ALA A 67 12.62 -13.95 18.83
N GLY A 68 11.51 -14.63 18.56
CA GLY A 68 10.93 -14.72 17.23
C GLY A 68 10.81 -13.35 16.55
N VAL A 69 11.18 -13.32 15.31
CA VAL A 69 11.29 -12.18 14.39
C VAL A 69 10.09 -11.21 14.39
N SER A 70 8.97 -11.61 14.97
CA SER A 70 7.67 -10.95 14.79
C SER A 70 7.28 -9.89 15.83
N ARG A 71 8.13 -9.52 16.78
CA ARG A 71 7.65 -8.80 17.98
C ARG A 71 8.31 -7.45 18.29
N GLY A 72 8.98 -6.82 17.32
CA GLY A 72 9.41 -5.43 17.45
C GLY A 72 8.26 -4.46 17.11
N ARG A 73 8.16 -3.35 17.84
CA ARG A 73 7.35 -2.20 17.47
C ARG A 73 8.25 -1.16 16.82
N TYR A 74 7.85 -0.69 15.66
CA TYR A 74 8.60 0.26 14.86
C TYR A 74 7.84 1.58 14.83
N ILE A 75 8.49 2.67 15.17
CA ILE A 75 7.91 4.01 15.10
C ILE A 75 8.48 4.71 13.88
N VAL A 76 7.60 5.27 13.07
CA VAL A 76 7.92 5.99 11.83
C VAL A 76 7.41 7.42 11.86
N ASN A 77 7.93 8.27 10.97
CA ASN A 77 7.69 9.71 10.90
C ASN A 77 6.51 10.11 9.99
N PHE A 78 5.45 9.34 9.98
CA PHE A 78 4.16 9.75 9.43
C PHE A 78 3.05 9.41 10.41
N GLY A 79 1.90 10.07 10.28
CA GLY A 79 0.80 9.92 11.21
C GLY A 79 -0.57 10.19 10.59
N SER A 80 -1.56 10.49 11.43
CA SER A 80 -2.92 10.79 10.98
C SER A 80 -3.00 12.03 10.09
N ARG A 81 -2.04 12.96 10.22
CA ARG A 81 -1.91 14.11 9.32
C ARG A 81 -1.47 13.75 7.89
N ASP A 82 -0.95 12.56 7.70
CA ASP A 82 -0.57 12.05 6.39
C ASP A 82 -1.67 11.15 5.81
N GLY A 83 -2.81 11.03 6.48
CA GLY A 83 -3.97 10.26 6.02
C GLY A 83 -3.83 8.74 6.19
N VAL A 84 -2.72 8.23 6.72
CA VAL A 84 -2.46 6.79 6.81
C VAL A 84 -3.35 6.14 7.88
N GLN A 85 -4.14 5.16 7.47
CA GLN A 85 -5.06 4.44 8.34
C GLN A 85 -4.42 3.20 8.97
N PRO A 86 -4.88 2.77 10.17
CA PRO A 86 -4.49 1.49 10.75
C PRO A 86 -4.76 0.31 9.81
N GLY A 87 -3.87 -0.67 9.83
CA GLY A 87 -3.95 -1.83 8.96
C GLY A 87 -3.19 -1.69 7.64
N SER A 88 -2.70 -0.50 7.29
CA SER A 88 -1.84 -0.26 6.13
C SER A 88 -0.54 -1.06 6.22
N ILE A 89 -0.04 -1.50 5.07
CA ILE A 89 1.17 -2.33 4.95
C ILE A 89 2.23 -1.55 4.17
N PHE A 90 3.45 -1.56 4.70
CA PHE A 90 4.61 -0.92 4.11
C PHE A 90 5.72 -1.93 3.85
N ARG A 91 6.41 -1.74 2.73
CA ARG A 91 7.71 -2.34 2.44
C ARG A 91 8.78 -1.57 3.19
N VAL A 92 9.72 -2.28 3.78
CA VAL A 92 10.92 -1.68 4.38
C VAL A 92 12.10 -1.97 3.51
N LEU A 93 12.81 -0.93 3.10
CA LEU A 93 13.95 -1.03 2.20
C LEU A 93 15.22 -0.50 2.86
N ASN A 94 16.33 -1.12 2.48
CA ASN A 94 17.67 -0.66 2.78
C ASN A 94 18.48 -0.65 1.49
N ARG A 95 18.92 0.52 1.02
CA ARG A 95 19.63 0.69 -0.24
C ARG A 95 18.96 -0.02 -1.43
N GLY A 96 17.63 0.17 -1.54
CA GLY A 96 16.83 -0.46 -2.58
C GLY A 96 16.46 -1.93 -2.37
N LYS A 97 17.03 -2.60 -1.38
CA LYS A 97 16.77 -4.01 -1.08
C LYS A 97 15.61 -4.16 -0.11
N LEU A 98 14.65 -5.04 -0.43
CA LEU A 98 13.52 -5.34 0.43
C LEU A 98 13.98 -6.12 1.67
N MET A 99 13.78 -5.54 2.85
CA MET A 99 14.14 -6.12 4.13
C MET A 99 12.96 -6.82 4.82
N GLY A 100 11.75 -6.29 4.68
CA GLY A 100 10.56 -6.84 5.30
C GLY A 100 9.30 -6.05 5.05
N LEU A 101 8.20 -6.50 5.64
CA LEU A 101 6.90 -5.84 5.61
C LEU A 101 6.46 -5.47 7.02
N LEU A 102 6.01 -4.23 7.19
CA LEU A 102 5.44 -3.71 8.43
C LEU A 102 3.97 -3.38 8.22
N LYS A 103 3.15 -3.63 9.26
CA LYS A 103 1.73 -3.28 9.30
C LYS A 103 1.48 -2.23 10.37
N THR A 104 0.71 -1.19 10.04
CA THR A 104 0.33 -0.14 11.00
C THR A 104 -0.63 -0.69 12.05
N THR A 105 -0.37 -0.37 13.32
CA THR A 105 -1.18 -0.78 14.47
C THR A 105 -1.83 0.41 15.16
N ARG A 106 -1.08 1.47 15.37
CA ARG A 106 -1.57 2.72 15.97
C ARG A 106 -1.00 3.91 15.24
N THR A 107 -1.83 4.93 15.05
CA THR A 107 -1.45 6.15 14.40
C THR A 107 -1.72 7.33 15.33
N TRP A 108 -0.70 8.15 15.56
CA TRP A 108 -0.80 9.45 16.22
C TRP A 108 -0.73 10.56 15.18
N ARG A 109 -0.69 11.78 15.61
CA ARG A 109 -0.71 12.95 14.73
C ARG A 109 0.43 12.94 13.70
N ASP A 110 1.65 12.71 14.15
CA ASP A 110 2.89 12.86 13.34
C ASP A 110 3.73 11.58 13.33
N THR A 111 3.28 10.51 13.98
CA THR A 111 3.98 9.24 14.05
C THR A 111 3.02 8.06 13.99
N THR A 112 3.53 6.91 13.56
CA THR A 112 2.77 5.65 13.52
C THR A 112 3.59 4.52 14.11
N GLU A 113 2.94 3.68 14.89
CA GLU A 113 3.47 2.41 15.35
C GLU A 113 3.14 1.31 14.34
N LEU A 114 4.14 0.52 13.97
CA LEU A 114 4.00 -0.63 13.09
C LEU A 114 4.57 -1.88 13.74
N THR A 115 4.04 -3.03 13.32
CA THR A 115 4.56 -4.35 13.69
C THR A 115 5.08 -5.08 12.47
N LEU A 116 6.12 -5.90 12.66
CA LEU A 116 6.67 -6.74 11.62
C LEU A 116 5.71 -7.89 11.33
N ILE A 117 5.27 -8.02 10.06
CA ILE A 117 4.43 -9.12 9.60
C ILE A 117 5.20 -10.13 8.74
N ARG A 118 6.26 -9.69 8.07
CA ARG A 118 7.14 -10.55 7.29
C ARG A 118 8.56 -10.00 7.30
N LEU A 119 9.53 -10.83 7.64
CA LEU A 119 10.94 -10.57 7.44
C LEU A 119 11.37 -11.25 6.13
N VAL A 120 12.02 -10.49 5.25
CA VAL A 120 12.60 -11.00 4.00
C VAL A 120 14.09 -11.21 4.21
N GLU A 121 14.75 -10.21 4.81
CA GLU A 121 16.16 -10.26 5.11
C GLU A 121 16.44 -9.59 6.45
N LYS A 122 17.31 -10.18 7.26
CA LYS A 122 17.70 -9.63 8.54
C LYS A 122 18.71 -8.49 8.32
N SER A 123 18.52 -7.38 9.04
CA SER A 123 19.57 -6.39 9.15
C SER A 123 20.78 -7.02 9.83
N ASP A 124 21.93 -6.40 9.66
CA ASP A 124 23.25 -6.86 10.10
C ASP A 124 23.22 -7.75 11.36
N THR A 125 24.00 -8.83 11.35
CA THR A 125 24.04 -9.86 12.39
C THR A 125 24.34 -9.32 13.80
N ALA A 126 24.95 -8.14 13.90
CA ALA A 126 25.25 -7.45 15.15
C ALA A 126 24.04 -6.71 15.74
N SER A 127 23.00 -6.43 14.96
CA SER A 127 21.81 -5.71 15.45
C SER A 127 20.87 -6.66 16.22
N PRO A 128 20.44 -6.29 17.43
CA PRO A 128 19.40 -7.03 18.14
C PRO A 128 18.01 -6.92 17.46
N TYR A 129 17.88 -6.02 16.49
CA TYR A 129 16.63 -5.73 15.80
C TYR A 129 16.63 -6.37 14.41
N PRO A 130 15.48 -6.96 13.97
CA PRO A 130 15.37 -7.51 12.61
C PRO A 130 15.49 -6.43 11.52
N LEU A 131 15.00 -5.20 11.80
CA LEU A 131 15.10 -4.04 10.94
C LEU A 131 15.75 -2.88 11.69
N SER A 132 16.60 -2.11 11.03
CA SER A 132 17.39 -1.05 11.65
C SER A 132 16.74 0.33 11.51
N LEU A 133 17.20 1.27 12.36
CA LEU A 133 16.84 2.68 12.26
C LEU A 133 17.27 3.25 10.91
N GLY A 134 16.51 4.22 10.43
CA GLY A 134 16.79 4.91 9.17
C GLY A 134 16.38 4.15 7.90
N TYR A 135 15.95 2.89 7.99
CA TYR A 135 15.41 2.17 6.84
C TYR A 135 14.17 2.87 6.30
N TYR A 136 14.04 2.88 4.97
CA TYR A 136 12.97 3.58 4.27
C TYR A 136 11.70 2.75 4.21
N LEU A 137 10.56 3.45 4.17
CA LEU A 137 9.26 2.83 3.96
C LEU A 137 8.68 3.24 2.62
N GLU A 138 8.17 2.25 1.89
CA GLU A 138 7.37 2.44 0.68
C GLU A 138 6.00 1.79 0.83
N PRO A 139 4.97 2.31 0.15
CA PRO A 139 3.66 1.67 0.13
C PRO A 139 3.74 0.23 -0.39
N GLN A 140 3.13 -0.72 0.33
CA GLN A 140 2.75 -2.02 -0.21
C GLN A 140 1.24 -2.04 -0.48
N LEU A 141 0.47 -1.63 0.54
CA LEU A 141 -0.97 -1.45 0.51
C LEU A 141 -1.32 -0.46 1.63
N VAL A 142 -1.55 0.80 1.29
CA VAL A 142 -1.79 1.85 2.26
C VAL A 142 -3.19 2.40 2.09
N LEU A 143 -4.08 2.08 3.03
CA LEU A 143 -5.39 2.69 3.11
C LEU A 143 -5.23 4.12 3.62
N LEU A 144 -5.61 5.09 2.79
CA LEU A 144 -5.52 6.51 3.10
C LEU A 144 -6.84 7.06 3.63
N GLU A 145 -7.95 6.71 2.98
CA GLU A 145 -9.26 7.21 3.35
C GLU A 145 -10.35 6.22 2.97
N THR A 146 -11.45 6.24 3.75
CA THR A 146 -12.70 5.54 3.44
C THR A 146 -13.84 6.55 3.47
N ILE A 147 -14.49 6.75 2.33
CA ILE A 147 -15.64 7.62 2.15
C ILE A 147 -16.91 6.76 2.24
N HIS A 148 -17.80 7.09 3.17
CA HIS A 148 -19.12 6.43 3.27
C HIS A 148 -20.18 7.22 2.52
N PHE A 149 -21.10 6.50 1.89
CA PHE A 149 -22.21 7.08 1.14
C PHE A 149 -23.55 6.69 1.75
N GLU A 150 -24.46 7.64 1.77
CA GLU A 150 -25.89 7.34 1.98
C GLU A 150 -26.46 6.53 0.80
N ALA A 151 -27.68 6.02 0.94
CA ALA A 151 -28.34 5.35 -0.17
C ALA A 151 -28.64 6.37 -1.28
N GLY A 152 -28.08 6.18 -2.47
CA GLY A 152 -28.25 7.06 -3.62
C GLY A 152 -26.93 7.48 -4.29
N GLU A 153 -26.98 8.61 -5.00
CA GLU A 153 -25.86 9.13 -5.80
C GLU A 153 -24.69 9.63 -4.92
N PRO A 154 -23.45 9.54 -5.43
CA PRO A 154 -22.28 9.91 -4.69
C PRO A 154 -22.14 11.45 -4.58
N VAL A 155 -22.39 11.97 -3.42
CA VAL A 155 -22.02 13.36 -3.08
C VAL A 155 -20.82 13.30 -2.14
N ILE A 156 -19.74 13.97 -2.51
CA ILE A 156 -18.57 14.14 -1.65
C ILE A 156 -18.89 15.27 -0.68
N ASP A 157 -19.02 14.92 0.60
CA ASP A 157 -19.32 15.87 1.67
C ASP A 157 -18.15 16.88 1.82
N PRO A 158 -18.40 18.17 1.99
CA PRO A 158 -17.37 19.17 2.30
C PRO A 158 -16.46 18.78 3.47
N ASP A 159 -16.96 18.09 4.47
CA ASP A 159 -16.18 17.63 5.62
C ASP A 159 -15.09 16.62 5.23
N MET A 160 -15.23 15.97 4.08
CA MET A 160 -14.22 15.04 3.56
C MET A 160 -13.03 15.75 2.92
N TYR A 161 -13.16 17.04 2.56
CA TYR A 161 -12.10 17.77 1.85
C TYR A 161 -10.78 17.77 2.63
N GLU A 162 -10.81 18.07 3.93
CA GLU A 162 -9.60 18.08 4.74
C GLU A 162 -8.94 16.71 4.85
N ARG A 163 -9.74 15.65 4.98
CA ARG A 163 -9.26 14.27 5.04
C ARG A 163 -8.62 13.85 3.72
N LEU A 164 -9.27 14.17 2.60
CA LEU A 164 -8.74 13.92 1.26
C LEU A 164 -7.48 14.75 0.97
N ARG A 165 -7.38 15.96 1.53
CA ARG A 165 -6.16 16.78 1.43
C ARG A 165 -4.95 16.12 2.08
N TYR A 166 -5.13 15.50 3.25
CA TYR A 166 -4.06 14.72 3.89
C TYR A 166 -3.66 13.51 3.06
N ALA A 167 -4.62 12.75 2.55
CA ALA A 167 -4.36 11.64 1.64
C ALA A 167 -3.58 12.09 0.39
N ALA A 168 -4.04 13.18 -0.26
CA ALA A 168 -3.38 13.73 -1.43
C ALA A 168 -1.93 14.18 -1.17
N ARG A 169 -1.66 14.73 0.02
CA ARG A 169 -0.29 15.09 0.42
C ARG A 169 0.61 13.87 0.52
N PHE A 170 0.14 12.78 1.13
CA PHE A 170 0.88 11.54 1.25
C PHE A 170 1.17 10.93 -0.13
N VAL A 171 0.17 10.89 -1.01
CA VAL A 171 0.28 10.37 -2.38
C VAL A 171 1.37 11.09 -3.18
N ARG A 172 1.52 12.41 -3.04
CA ARG A 172 2.57 13.18 -3.72
C ARG A 172 4.00 12.79 -3.32
N SER A 173 4.17 12.16 -2.16
CA SER A 173 5.48 11.62 -1.75
C SER A 173 5.83 10.33 -2.49
N PHE A 174 4.89 9.78 -3.24
CA PHE A 174 5.01 8.50 -3.94
C PHE A 174 4.38 8.55 -5.34
N PRO A 175 4.85 9.44 -6.23
CA PRO A 175 4.24 9.66 -7.54
C PRO A 175 4.31 8.43 -8.46
N GLN A 176 5.22 7.49 -8.20
CA GLN A 176 5.40 6.26 -8.97
C GLN A 176 4.42 5.14 -8.60
N PHE A 177 3.69 5.28 -7.48
CA PHE A 177 2.78 4.25 -7.00
C PHE A 177 1.33 4.53 -7.41
N PRO A 178 0.57 3.54 -7.92
CA PRO A 178 -0.82 3.72 -8.31
C PRO A 178 -1.71 4.00 -7.09
N LEU A 179 -2.61 4.97 -7.23
CA LEU A 179 -3.68 5.26 -6.30
C LEU A 179 -4.95 4.62 -6.82
N VAL A 180 -5.42 3.61 -6.12
CA VAL A 180 -6.61 2.83 -6.47
C VAL A 180 -7.81 3.33 -5.66
N ILE A 181 -8.89 3.64 -6.34
CA ILE A 181 -10.15 4.09 -5.76
C ILE A 181 -11.14 2.95 -5.91
N GLU A 182 -11.42 2.25 -4.81
CA GLU A 182 -12.24 1.05 -4.78
C GLU A 182 -13.67 1.36 -4.33
N GLY A 183 -14.65 1.21 -5.22
CA GLY A 183 -16.06 1.44 -4.92
C GLY A 183 -16.78 0.17 -4.46
N HIS A 184 -17.65 0.30 -3.45
CA HIS A 184 -18.42 -0.79 -2.86
C HIS A 184 -19.87 -0.39 -2.61
N THR A 185 -20.78 -1.38 -2.60
CA THR A 185 -22.17 -1.22 -2.20
C THR A 185 -22.53 -2.14 -1.03
N ASP A 186 -23.68 -1.93 -0.44
CA ASP A 186 -24.34 -2.98 0.33
C ASP A 186 -24.99 -4.01 -0.63
N ALA A 187 -25.59 -5.07 -0.06
CA ALA A 187 -26.21 -6.14 -0.83
C ALA A 187 -27.71 -5.87 -1.20
N ASN A 188 -28.16 -4.62 -1.13
CA ASN A 188 -29.49 -4.25 -1.57
C ASN A 188 -29.48 -3.95 -3.08
N GLY A 189 -30.48 -4.48 -3.80
CA GLY A 189 -30.62 -4.28 -5.24
C GLY A 189 -30.06 -5.44 -6.07
N LYS A 190 -29.89 -5.20 -7.37
CA LYS A 190 -29.35 -6.20 -8.30
C LYS A 190 -27.83 -6.08 -8.38
N ALA A 191 -27.13 -7.21 -8.46
CA ALA A 191 -25.66 -7.25 -8.51
C ALA A 191 -25.08 -6.38 -9.64
N ASP A 192 -25.67 -6.40 -10.84
CA ASP A 192 -25.23 -5.58 -11.97
C ASP A 192 -25.43 -4.08 -11.74
N GLU A 193 -26.52 -3.70 -11.06
CA GLU A 193 -26.75 -2.30 -10.68
C GLU A 193 -25.77 -1.84 -9.61
N ASN A 194 -25.50 -2.70 -8.63
CA ASN A 194 -24.50 -2.47 -7.59
C ASN A 194 -23.08 -2.35 -8.18
N MET A 195 -22.74 -3.18 -9.16
CA MET A 195 -21.45 -3.05 -9.88
C MET A 195 -21.32 -1.69 -10.57
N LYS A 196 -22.34 -1.27 -11.33
CA LYS A 196 -22.35 0.04 -12.00
C LYS A 196 -22.34 1.20 -11.00
N LEU A 197 -23.09 1.11 -9.90
CA LEU A 197 -23.13 2.15 -8.86
C LEU A 197 -21.76 2.31 -8.18
N SER A 198 -21.14 1.21 -7.81
CA SER A 198 -19.80 1.23 -7.19
C SER A 198 -18.74 1.83 -8.13
N GLN A 199 -18.79 1.50 -9.43
CA GLN A 199 -17.89 2.09 -10.42
C GLN A 199 -18.12 3.61 -10.57
N ARG A 200 -19.39 4.06 -10.63
CA ARG A 200 -19.67 5.52 -10.70
C ARG A 200 -19.17 6.26 -9.48
N ARG A 201 -19.32 5.67 -8.27
CA ARG A 201 -18.81 6.26 -7.02
C ARG A 201 -17.29 6.38 -7.03
N ALA A 202 -16.60 5.32 -7.41
CA ALA A 202 -15.14 5.32 -7.51
C ALA A 202 -14.66 6.35 -8.54
N GLU A 203 -15.32 6.44 -9.68
CA GLU A 203 -15.00 7.40 -10.75
C GLU A 203 -15.24 8.85 -10.30
N GLY A 204 -16.32 9.13 -9.60
CA GLY A 204 -16.59 10.47 -9.04
C GLY A 204 -15.48 10.93 -8.09
N VAL A 205 -15.01 10.04 -7.21
CA VAL A 205 -13.87 10.32 -6.31
C VAL A 205 -12.56 10.49 -7.10
N ARG A 206 -12.32 9.69 -8.15
CA ARG A 206 -11.17 9.81 -9.02
C ARG A 206 -11.10 11.20 -9.68
N VAL A 207 -12.21 11.63 -10.28
CA VAL A 207 -12.32 12.95 -10.92
C VAL A 207 -12.07 14.06 -9.90
N PHE A 208 -12.67 13.96 -8.71
CA PHE A 208 -12.46 14.93 -7.63
C PHE A 208 -10.98 15.04 -7.22
N LEU A 209 -10.30 13.91 -7.02
CA LEU A 209 -8.87 13.89 -6.66
C LEU A 209 -7.98 14.53 -7.75
N ASN A 210 -8.31 14.32 -9.02
CA ASN A 210 -7.61 14.94 -10.13
C ASN A 210 -7.87 16.46 -10.20
N GLU A 211 -9.14 16.87 -10.20
CA GLU A 211 -9.52 18.26 -10.42
C GLU A 211 -9.17 19.18 -9.25
N VAL A 212 -9.40 18.71 -8.02
CA VAL A 212 -9.22 19.52 -6.80
C VAL A 212 -7.78 19.43 -6.28
N PHE A 213 -7.23 18.22 -6.20
CA PHE A 213 -5.90 18.01 -5.64
C PHE A 213 -4.81 17.84 -6.69
N ARG A 214 -5.13 17.89 -7.99
CA ARG A 214 -4.15 17.79 -9.09
C ARG A 214 -3.29 16.55 -9.04
N ILE A 215 -3.84 15.41 -8.58
CA ILE A 215 -3.17 14.12 -8.70
C ILE A 215 -3.22 13.70 -10.17
N PRO A 216 -2.08 13.33 -10.79
CA PRO A 216 -2.05 12.94 -12.20
C PRO A 216 -2.98 11.78 -12.54
N ASN A 217 -3.66 11.82 -13.69
CA ASN A 217 -4.59 10.77 -14.12
C ASN A 217 -3.90 9.40 -14.25
N GLU A 218 -2.62 9.39 -14.63
CA GLU A 218 -1.81 8.19 -14.80
C GLU A 218 -1.62 7.43 -13.48
N GLN A 219 -1.69 8.16 -12.35
CA GLN A 219 -1.60 7.59 -11.01
C GLN A 219 -2.97 7.10 -10.49
N LEU A 220 -4.09 7.58 -11.05
CA LEU A 220 -5.44 7.36 -10.54
C LEU A 220 -6.15 6.20 -11.26
N HIS A 221 -6.63 5.21 -10.50
CA HIS A 221 -7.35 4.04 -11.03
C HIS A 221 -8.63 3.82 -10.24
N SER A 222 -9.80 3.86 -10.91
CA SER A 222 -11.10 3.58 -10.29
C SER A 222 -11.57 2.16 -10.59
N ILE A 223 -12.03 1.43 -9.57
CA ILE A 223 -12.54 0.06 -9.70
C ILE A 223 -13.81 -0.07 -8.87
N GLY A 224 -14.90 -0.54 -9.49
CA GLY A 224 -16.12 -0.93 -8.80
C GLY A 224 -16.13 -2.42 -8.46
N TYR A 225 -16.44 -2.75 -7.23
CA TYR A 225 -16.58 -4.13 -6.76
C TYR A 225 -18.03 -4.51 -6.42
N GLY A 226 -18.99 -3.57 -6.56
CA GLY A 226 -20.37 -3.82 -6.15
C GLY A 226 -20.45 -4.31 -4.72
N GLU A 227 -21.24 -5.34 -4.49
CA GLU A 227 -21.47 -5.98 -3.17
C GLU A 227 -20.48 -7.12 -2.86
N THR A 228 -19.54 -7.43 -3.74
CA THR A 228 -18.70 -8.64 -3.66
C THR A 228 -17.67 -8.61 -2.52
N ARG A 229 -17.37 -7.43 -1.97
CA ARG A 229 -16.35 -7.24 -0.91
C ARG A 229 -16.94 -6.56 0.34
N PRO A 230 -17.88 -7.20 1.07
CA PRO A 230 -18.46 -6.63 2.28
C PRO A 230 -17.42 -6.62 3.43
N ILE A 231 -17.44 -5.55 4.24
CA ILE A 231 -16.64 -5.45 5.46
C ILE A 231 -17.48 -5.56 6.73
N ALA A 232 -18.80 -5.59 6.59
CA ALA A 232 -19.75 -5.69 7.68
C ALA A 232 -20.99 -6.52 7.27
N ASN A 233 -21.78 -6.93 8.25
CA ASN A 233 -23.00 -7.73 8.01
C ASN A 233 -24.08 -6.89 7.32
N ASN A 234 -24.49 -7.31 6.11
CA ASN A 234 -25.55 -6.67 5.33
C ASN A 234 -26.95 -6.80 5.93
N ALA A 235 -27.18 -7.71 6.89
CA ALA A 235 -28.47 -7.85 7.56
C ALA A 235 -28.81 -6.63 8.45
N THR A 236 -27.80 -5.90 8.93
CA THR A 236 -28.01 -4.72 9.79
C THR A 236 -27.87 -3.42 9.00
N SER A 237 -28.64 -2.38 9.38
CA SER A 237 -28.53 -1.05 8.77
C SER A 237 -27.12 -0.46 8.94
N ALA A 238 -26.53 -0.61 10.14
CA ALA A 238 -25.17 -0.16 10.42
C ALA A 238 -24.12 -0.89 9.57
N GLY A 239 -24.31 -2.19 9.32
CA GLY A 239 -23.43 -2.97 8.47
C GLY A 239 -23.54 -2.55 7.00
N ARG A 240 -24.75 -2.34 6.50
CA ARG A 240 -24.99 -1.82 5.15
C ARG A 240 -24.34 -0.45 4.95
N TYR A 241 -24.46 0.47 5.91
CA TYR A 241 -23.79 1.77 5.86
C TYR A 241 -22.29 1.63 5.71
N LYS A 242 -21.64 0.73 6.48
CA LYS A 242 -20.20 0.44 6.36
C LYS A 242 -19.81 -0.15 5.00
N ASN A 243 -20.69 -0.91 4.38
CA ASN A 243 -20.44 -1.52 3.07
C ASN A 243 -20.58 -0.52 1.92
N ARG A 244 -21.43 0.51 2.04
CA ARG A 244 -21.56 1.61 1.07
C ARG A 244 -20.39 2.57 1.22
N ARG A 245 -19.26 2.26 0.60
CA ARG A 245 -18.03 3.02 0.75
C ARG A 245 -17.20 3.10 -0.53
N VAL A 246 -16.29 4.04 -0.53
CA VAL A 246 -15.15 4.10 -1.45
C VAL A 246 -13.87 4.13 -0.62
N ASP A 247 -13.00 3.16 -0.84
CA ASP A 247 -11.68 3.08 -0.23
C ASP A 247 -10.64 3.71 -1.18
N ILE A 248 -9.76 4.56 -0.65
CA ILE A 248 -8.66 5.19 -1.37
C ILE A 248 -7.36 4.53 -0.91
N VAL A 249 -6.75 3.75 -1.78
CA VAL A 249 -5.64 2.86 -1.45
C VAL A 249 -4.43 3.15 -2.33
N LEU A 250 -3.30 3.49 -1.73
CA LEU A 250 -2.02 3.58 -2.44
C LEU A 250 -1.34 2.21 -2.42
N MET A 251 -1.00 1.68 -3.58
CA MET A 251 -0.46 0.33 -3.75
C MET A 251 0.91 0.35 -4.43
N ASN A 252 1.72 -0.69 -4.22
CA ASN A 252 3.00 -0.81 -4.93
C ASN A 252 2.83 -1.23 -6.39
N GLU A 253 1.73 -1.89 -6.70
CA GLU A 253 1.40 -2.37 -8.04
C GLU A 253 -0.08 -2.15 -8.32
N ARG A 254 -0.40 -1.91 -9.59
CA ARG A 254 -1.80 -1.82 -10.03
C ARG A 254 -2.46 -3.19 -9.88
N PRO A 255 -3.65 -3.27 -9.25
CA PRO A 255 -4.39 -4.52 -9.22
C PRO A 255 -4.71 -4.96 -10.66
N PRO A 256 -4.69 -6.28 -10.95
CA PRO A 256 -5.11 -6.77 -12.25
C PRO A 256 -6.53 -6.25 -12.52
N ILE A 257 -6.74 -5.65 -13.68
CA ILE A 257 -8.07 -5.30 -14.14
C ILE A 257 -8.75 -6.64 -14.43
N SER A 258 -9.72 -7.01 -13.61
CA SER A 258 -10.66 -8.05 -14.01
C SER A 258 -11.53 -7.41 -15.08
N ASP A 259 -11.11 -7.51 -16.35
CA ASP A 259 -12.02 -7.29 -17.45
C ASP A 259 -13.16 -8.28 -17.22
N GLY A 260 -14.38 -7.77 -17.03
CA GLY A 260 -15.57 -8.58 -16.74
C GLY A 260 -15.97 -9.53 -17.88
N THR A 261 -14.99 -10.05 -18.62
CA THR A 261 -15.11 -10.94 -19.78
C THR A 261 -14.66 -12.38 -19.49
N GLU A 262 -14.10 -12.69 -18.31
CA GLU A 262 -13.91 -14.09 -17.95
C GLU A 262 -15.19 -14.63 -17.30
N GLY A 263 -15.98 -15.31 -18.15
CA GLY A 263 -17.17 -16.01 -17.77
C GLY A 263 -16.88 -17.01 -16.65
N ALA A 264 -17.75 -17.00 -15.63
CA ALA A 264 -17.83 -18.07 -14.66
C ALA A 264 -18.04 -19.41 -15.38
N PRO A 265 -17.39 -20.49 -14.90
CA PRO A 265 -17.70 -21.85 -15.35
C PRO A 265 -19.09 -22.29 -14.91
#